data_f6dfb1b2c74dab3c12f8835a4d8fca04
#
_entry.id   f6dfb1b2c74dab3c12f8835a4d8fca04
#
_cell.length_a   1.000
_cell.length_b   1.000
_cell.length_c   1.000
_cell.angle_alpha   90.00
_cell.angle_beta   90.00
_cell.angle_gamma   90.00
#
_symmetry.space_group_name_H-M   'P 1'
#
loop_
_entity.id
_entity.type
_entity.pdbx_description
1 polymer ?
#
loop_
_entity_poly.entity_id
_entity_poly.type
_entity_poly.pdbx_seq_one_letter_code
_entity_poly.pdbx_strand_id
1 'polypeptide(L)'
;MRFIADMMLGRLARWLRLYGYDTLYGVEEDDEIIRVALEEDRVILTRDCGLAERAEKLGGRVILLGSNDLEEQVGELKRRGVTFRELFPPSARCPKCNGPIRRVSKDYVKGKVPESVYERYDEFYVCKNCGQIYWPGRQWREMLKIDKRLRA
;
A
#
# COMPACT_ATOMS: atom_id res chain seq x y z
N MET A 1 8.45 -7.58 6.09
CA MET A 1 7.96 -8.23 4.86
C MET A 1 7.71 -7.16 3.81
N ARG A 2 8.18 -7.36 2.61
CA ARG A 2 8.00 -6.43 1.48
C ARG A 2 7.31 -7.15 0.34
N PHE A 3 6.54 -6.42 -0.44
CA PHE A 3 5.72 -7.00 -1.50
C PHE A 3 5.99 -6.38 -2.87
N ILE A 4 5.61 -7.11 -3.90
CA ILE A 4 5.39 -6.57 -5.23
C ILE A 4 4.06 -7.15 -5.72
N ALA A 5 3.13 -6.27 -6.07
CA ALA A 5 1.79 -6.65 -6.51
C ALA A 5 1.69 -6.53 -8.04
N ASP A 6 1.06 -7.50 -8.68
CA ASP A 6 0.82 -7.40 -10.12
C ASP A 6 -0.20 -6.29 -10.43
N MET A 7 -0.33 -5.96 -11.71
CA MET A 7 -1.15 -4.82 -12.16
C MET A 7 -2.63 -4.94 -11.81
N MET A 8 -3.12 -6.14 -11.54
CA MET A 8 -4.52 -6.36 -11.20
C MET A 8 -4.83 -6.03 -9.73
N LEU A 9 -3.84 -5.84 -8.91
CA LEU A 9 -3.96 -5.67 -7.47
C LEU A 9 -3.68 -4.24 -6.99
N GLY A 10 -4.02 -3.24 -7.80
CA GLY A 10 -3.75 -1.83 -7.46
C GLY A 10 -4.38 -1.36 -6.16
N ARG A 11 -5.63 -1.76 -5.89
CA ARG A 11 -6.32 -1.39 -4.66
C ARG A 11 -5.63 -2.01 -3.44
N LEU A 12 -5.33 -3.30 -3.50
CA LEU A 12 -4.62 -3.99 -2.42
C LEU A 12 -3.25 -3.35 -2.17
N ALA A 13 -2.51 -3.03 -3.24
CA ALA A 13 -1.20 -2.40 -3.12
C ALA A 13 -1.29 -1.08 -2.34
N ARG A 14 -2.28 -0.24 -2.64
CA ARG A 14 -2.49 1.03 -1.93
C ARG A 14 -2.80 0.82 -0.45
N TRP A 15 -3.66 -0.16 -0.14
CA TRP A 15 -3.99 -0.45 1.25
C TRP A 15 -2.79 -1.00 2.02
N LEU A 16 -1.98 -1.88 1.41
CA LEU A 16 -0.76 -2.37 2.04
C LEU A 16 0.20 -1.24 2.37
N ARG A 17 0.36 -0.28 1.47
CA ARG A 17 1.19 0.90 1.71
C ARG A 17 0.68 1.71 2.90
N LEU A 18 -0.63 1.88 3.00
CA LEU A 18 -1.24 2.59 4.13
C LEU A 18 -1.06 1.87 5.45
N TYR A 19 -0.94 0.54 5.44
CA TYR A 19 -0.60 -0.24 6.62
C TYR A 19 0.91 -0.32 6.89
N GLY A 20 1.71 0.39 6.11
CA GLY A 20 3.15 0.50 6.34
C GLY A 20 4.01 -0.49 5.58
N TYR A 21 3.44 -1.31 4.73
CA TYR A 21 4.20 -2.29 3.95
C TYR A 21 4.79 -1.66 2.69
N ASP A 22 6.09 -1.84 2.52
CA ASP A 22 6.80 -1.50 1.29
C ASP A 22 6.27 -2.40 0.17
N THR A 23 5.48 -1.83 -0.74
CA THR A 23 4.78 -2.57 -1.77
C THR A 23 4.98 -1.90 -3.13
N LEU A 24 5.70 -2.57 -4.02
CA LEU A 24 5.84 -2.11 -5.39
C LEU A 24 4.61 -2.46 -6.21
N TYR A 25 4.27 -1.57 -7.13
CA TYR A 25 3.15 -1.74 -8.04
C TYR A 25 3.45 -0.97 -9.32
N GLY A 26 2.94 -1.43 -10.44
CA GLY A 26 3.11 -0.74 -11.71
C GLY A 26 4.14 -1.38 -12.63
N VAL A 27 4.73 -2.50 -12.23
CA VAL A 27 5.60 -3.28 -13.09
C VAL A 27 4.73 -4.15 -13.99
N GLU A 28 4.81 -3.96 -15.30
CA GLU A 28 3.89 -4.61 -16.25
C GLU A 28 4.31 -6.02 -16.65
N GLU A 29 5.61 -6.24 -16.85
CA GLU A 29 6.12 -7.50 -17.36
C GLU A 29 6.31 -8.54 -16.27
N ASP A 30 5.79 -9.75 -16.45
CA ASP A 30 5.90 -10.83 -15.49
C ASP A 30 7.36 -11.17 -15.16
N ASP A 31 8.22 -11.21 -16.17
CA ASP A 31 9.64 -11.51 -15.97
C ASP A 31 10.32 -10.43 -15.10
N GLU A 32 9.92 -9.19 -15.27
CA GLU A 32 10.44 -8.08 -14.47
C GLU A 32 9.95 -8.15 -13.03
N ILE A 33 8.67 -8.53 -12.82
CA ILE A 33 8.12 -8.74 -11.48
C ILE A 33 8.94 -9.81 -10.75
N ILE A 34 9.22 -10.92 -11.41
CA ILE A 34 10.00 -12.02 -10.81
C ILE A 34 11.42 -11.56 -10.50
N ARG A 35 12.06 -10.86 -11.45
CA ARG A 35 13.43 -10.37 -11.27
C ARG A 35 13.54 -9.45 -10.07
N VAL A 36 12.65 -8.47 -9.96
CA VAL A 36 12.63 -7.52 -8.84
C VAL A 36 12.36 -8.24 -7.51
N ALA A 37 11.41 -9.18 -7.51
CA ALA A 37 11.07 -9.95 -6.31
C ALA A 37 12.27 -10.72 -5.80
N LEU A 38 13.04 -11.34 -6.68
CA LEU A 38 14.24 -12.10 -6.29
C LEU A 38 15.36 -11.18 -5.82
N GLU A 39 15.61 -10.10 -6.54
CA GLU A 39 16.68 -9.15 -6.20
C GLU A 39 16.43 -8.42 -4.89
N GLU A 40 15.20 -8.05 -4.62
CA GLU A 40 14.84 -7.24 -3.45
C GLU A 40 14.19 -8.04 -2.32
N ASP A 41 14.11 -9.35 -2.48
CA ASP A 41 13.50 -10.26 -1.50
C ASP A 41 12.06 -9.86 -1.17
N ARG A 42 11.24 -9.68 -2.21
CA ARG A 42 9.84 -9.33 -2.08
C ARG A 42 8.94 -10.52 -2.30
N VAL A 43 7.82 -10.55 -1.60
CA VAL A 43 6.76 -11.53 -1.83
C VAL A 43 5.89 -11.02 -2.98
N ILE A 44 5.70 -11.85 -4.01
CA ILE A 44 4.82 -11.52 -5.13
C ILE A 44 3.38 -11.76 -4.72
N LEU A 45 2.53 -10.78 -4.96
CA LEU A 45 1.08 -10.90 -4.80
C LEU A 45 0.45 -10.94 -6.19
N THR A 46 -0.29 -11.99 -6.49
CA THR A 46 -0.91 -12.15 -7.80
C THR A 46 -2.16 -13.03 -7.73
N ARG A 47 -3.04 -12.89 -8.72
CA ARG A 47 -4.15 -13.79 -8.97
C ARG A 47 -3.89 -14.69 -10.18
N ASP A 48 -2.74 -14.53 -10.82
CA ASP A 48 -2.35 -15.26 -12.01
C ASP A 48 -1.58 -16.52 -11.64
N CYS A 49 -2.20 -17.70 -11.87
CA CYS A 49 -1.57 -18.99 -11.58
C CYS A 49 -0.27 -19.20 -12.36
N GLY A 50 -0.21 -18.74 -13.61
CA GLY A 50 0.99 -18.88 -14.44
C GLY A 50 2.16 -18.11 -13.90
N LEU A 51 1.94 -16.87 -13.48
CA LEU A 51 2.99 -16.07 -12.85
C LEU A 51 3.45 -16.71 -11.53
N ALA A 52 2.51 -17.18 -10.72
CA ALA A 52 2.82 -17.83 -9.45
C ALA A 52 3.70 -19.06 -9.65
N GLU A 53 3.34 -19.95 -10.59
CA GLU A 53 4.13 -21.15 -10.88
C GLU A 53 5.53 -20.83 -11.38
N ARG A 54 5.65 -19.88 -12.30
CA ARG A 54 6.96 -19.47 -12.84
C ARG A 54 7.86 -18.90 -11.75
N ALA A 55 7.30 -18.04 -10.90
CA ALA A 55 8.06 -17.42 -9.82
C ALA A 55 8.54 -18.47 -8.80
N GLU A 56 7.68 -19.40 -8.42
CA GLU A 56 8.03 -20.47 -7.48
C GLU A 56 9.14 -21.36 -8.03
N LYS A 57 9.07 -21.71 -9.31
CA LYS A 57 10.13 -22.51 -9.97
C LYS A 57 11.48 -21.82 -9.94
N LEU A 58 11.50 -20.50 -9.92
CA LEU A 58 12.72 -19.70 -9.89
C LEU A 58 13.17 -19.35 -8.46
N GLY A 59 12.48 -19.90 -7.44
CA GLY A 59 12.83 -19.71 -6.05
C GLY A 59 12.19 -18.48 -5.39
N GLY A 60 11.22 -17.84 -6.06
CA GLY A 60 10.50 -16.71 -5.52
C GLY A 60 9.44 -17.12 -4.52
N ARG A 61 9.08 -16.17 -3.63
CA ARG A 61 7.97 -16.33 -2.71
C ARG A 61 6.74 -15.68 -3.29
N VAL A 62 5.62 -16.40 -3.32
CA VAL A 62 4.38 -15.94 -3.95
C VAL A 62 3.20 -16.22 -3.03
N ILE A 63 2.28 -15.29 -2.97
CA ILE A 63 0.94 -15.51 -2.43
C ILE A 63 -0.04 -15.38 -3.59
N LEU A 64 -0.65 -16.51 -3.95
CA LEU A 64 -1.67 -16.55 -4.98
C LEU A 64 -3.02 -16.25 -4.34
N LEU A 65 -3.64 -15.15 -4.75
CA LEU A 65 -4.91 -14.71 -4.19
C LEU A 65 -6.07 -15.22 -5.04
N GLY A 66 -7.08 -15.77 -4.38
CA GLY A 66 -8.24 -16.37 -5.05
C GLY A 66 -9.37 -15.40 -5.36
N SER A 67 -9.36 -14.20 -4.78
CA SER A 67 -10.46 -13.24 -4.90
C SER A 67 -9.98 -11.89 -5.40
N ASN A 68 -10.87 -11.13 -6.05
CA ASN A 68 -10.63 -9.73 -6.38
C ASN A 68 -11.28 -8.77 -5.36
N ASP A 69 -11.87 -9.30 -4.29
CA ASP A 69 -12.46 -8.51 -3.21
C ASP A 69 -11.40 -8.18 -2.16
N LEU A 70 -11.29 -6.91 -1.79
CA LEU A 70 -10.26 -6.43 -0.86
C LEU A 70 -10.33 -7.14 0.51
N GLU A 71 -11.53 -7.27 1.07
CA GLU A 71 -11.70 -7.89 2.38
C GLU A 71 -11.25 -9.37 2.38
N GLU A 72 -11.60 -10.10 1.32
CA GLU A 72 -11.15 -11.47 1.15
C GLU A 72 -9.66 -11.57 0.93
N GLN A 73 -9.08 -10.66 0.14
CA GLN A 73 -7.64 -10.61 -0.09
C GLN A 73 -6.88 -10.38 1.23
N VAL A 74 -7.34 -9.43 2.03
CA VAL A 74 -6.75 -9.16 3.34
C VAL A 74 -6.88 -10.38 4.24
N GLY A 75 -8.04 -11.06 4.22
CA GLY A 75 -8.24 -12.30 4.96
C GLY A 75 -7.24 -13.39 4.57
N GLU A 76 -6.99 -13.56 3.27
CA GLU A 76 -5.99 -14.52 2.80
C GLU A 76 -4.59 -14.16 3.27
N LEU A 77 -4.23 -12.87 3.23
CA LEU A 77 -2.93 -12.41 3.71
C LEU A 77 -2.76 -12.64 5.21
N LYS A 78 -3.81 -12.42 6.00
CA LYS A 78 -3.80 -12.71 7.44
C LYS A 78 -3.52 -14.18 7.71
N ARG A 79 -4.15 -15.08 6.95
CA ARG A 79 -3.93 -16.52 7.08
C ARG A 79 -2.50 -16.93 6.75
N ARG A 80 -1.81 -16.11 5.97
CA ARG A 80 -0.40 -16.30 5.63
C ARG A 80 0.56 -15.57 6.57
N GLY A 81 0.04 -15.02 7.68
CA GLY A 81 0.86 -14.40 8.71
C GLY A 81 1.13 -12.90 8.52
N VAL A 82 0.48 -12.26 7.56
CA VAL A 82 0.59 -10.81 7.39
C VAL A 82 -0.28 -10.12 8.43
N THR A 83 0.29 -9.15 9.14
CA THR A 83 -0.43 -8.42 10.20
C THR A 83 -0.91 -7.05 9.69
N PHE A 84 -2.09 -6.64 10.14
CA PHE A 84 -2.69 -5.35 9.78
C PHE A 84 -2.98 -4.62 11.09
N ARG A 85 -2.04 -3.75 11.51
CA ARG A 85 -2.11 -3.11 12.82
C ARG A 85 -2.61 -1.68 12.76
N GLU A 86 -1.90 -0.82 12.08
CA GLU A 86 -2.13 0.61 12.10
C GLU A 86 -2.25 1.15 10.70
N LEU A 87 -3.40 1.74 10.40
CA LEU A 87 -3.64 2.43 9.15
C LEU A 87 -3.17 3.88 9.31
N PHE A 88 -2.58 4.46 8.28
CA PHE A 88 -2.13 5.85 8.26
C PHE A 88 -0.86 6.13 9.07
N PRO A 89 -0.32 7.36 8.99
CA PRO A 89 0.87 7.76 9.72
C PRO A 89 0.74 7.57 11.24
N PRO A 90 1.85 7.31 11.93
CA PRO A 90 3.23 7.45 11.42
C PRO A 90 3.77 6.28 10.61
N SER A 91 3.14 5.11 10.63
CA SER A 91 3.71 3.92 9.98
C SER A 91 3.42 3.80 8.49
N ALA A 92 2.43 4.49 7.99
CA ALA A 92 2.02 4.40 6.58
C ALA A 92 3.11 4.83 5.59
N ARG A 93 3.08 4.20 4.43
CA ARG A 93 3.83 4.64 3.24
C ARG A 93 2.87 5.35 2.28
N CYS A 94 3.42 6.15 1.37
CA CYS A 94 2.61 6.87 0.40
C CYS A 94 1.83 5.91 -0.50
N PRO A 95 0.50 5.96 -0.50
CA PRO A 95 -0.28 5.07 -1.35
C PRO A 95 -0.07 5.34 -2.84
N LYS A 96 0.36 6.54 -3.20
CA LYS A 96 0.59 6.95 -4.59
C LYS A 96 1.91 6.43 -5.14
N CYS A 97 3.01 6.49 -4.36
CA CYS A 97 4.33 6.16 -4.87
C CYS A 97 5.14 5.21 -4.00
N ASN A 98 4.61 4.75 -2.87
CA ASN A 98 5.30 3.88 -1.93
C ASN A 98 6.42 4.57 -1.12
N GLY A 99 6.58 5.87 -1.24
CA GLY A 99 7.62 6.62 -0.55
C GLY A 99 7.34 6.82 0.93
N PRO A 100 8.35 7.26 1.70
CA PRO A 100 8.17 7.54 3.11
C PRO A 100 7.35 8.80 3.33
N ILE A 101 6.48 8.76 4.34
CA ILE A 101 5.63 9.89 4.73
C ILE A 101 6.12 10.44 6.05
N ARG A 102 6.15 11.76 6.20
CA ARG A 102 6.49 12.40 7.46
C ARG A 102 5.51 13.51 7.80
N ARG A 103 5.38 13.79 9.09
CA ARG A 103 4.60 14.92 9.57
C ARG A 103 5.30 16.22 9.23
N VAL A 104 4.51 17.24 8.84
CA VAL A 104 5.02 18.59 8.56
C VAL A 104 4.19 19.62 9.32
N SER A 105 4.75 20.81 9.49
CA SER A 105 4.06 21.90 10.15
C SER A 105 2.95 22.46 9.27
N LYS A 106 2.00 23.13 9.89
CA LYS A 106 0.92 23.83 9.17
C LYS A 106 1.48 24.90 8.23
N ASP A 107 2.55 25.56 8.62
CA ASP A 107 3.23 26.56 7.78
C ASP A 107 3.75 25.97 6.48
N TYR A 108 4.24 24.74 6.53
CA TYR A 108 4.73 24.05 5.32
C TYR A 108 3.66 23.93 4.25
N VAL A 109 2.40 23.66 4.64
CA VAL A 109 1.32 23.41 3.69
C VAL A 109 0.58 24.67 3.26
N LYS A 110 0.89 25.80 3.83
CA LYS A 110 0.26 27.08 3.48
C LYS A 110 0.43 27.37 1.99
N GLY A 111 -0.67 27.60 1.30
CA GLY A 111 -0.65 27.82 -0.16
C GLY A 111 -0.52 26.57 -1.00
N LYS A 112 -0.35 25.37 -0.37
CA LYS A 112 -0.21 24.09 -1.06
C LYS A 112 -1.45 23.21 -0.97
N VAL A 113 -2.38 23.57 -0.09
CA VAL A 113 -3.69 22.91 0.07
C VAL A 113 -4.79 23.94 -0.08
N PRO A 114 -6.04 23.52 -0.32
CA PRO A 114 -7.15 24.46 -0.35
C PRO A 114 -7.25 25.24 0.96
N GLU A 115 -7.62 26.51 0.88
CA GLU A 115 -7.69 27.37 2.06
C GLU A 115 -8.63 26.81 3.14
N SER A 116 -9.75 26.24 2.75
CA SER A 116 -10.70 25.62 3.68
C SER A 116 -10.09 24.45 4.44
N VAL A 117 -9.21 23.69 3.79
CA VAL A 117 -8.46 22.59 4.41
C VAL A 117 -7.43 23.15 5.37
N TYR A 118 -6.68 24.16 4.95
CA TYR A 118 -5.69 24.82 5.79
C TYR A 118 -6.31 25.35 7.09
N GLU A 119 -7.47 25.98 6.99
CA GLU A 119 -8.15 26.54 8.16
C GLU A 119 -8.72 25.47 9.09
N ARG A 120 -9.22 24.37 8.53
CA ARG A 120 -9.96 23.36 9.28
C ARG A 120 -9.06 22.33 9.98
N TYR A 121 -7.92 22.00 9.39
CA TYR A 121 -7.06 20.93 9.88
C TYR A 121 -5.72 21.44 10.40
N ASP A 122 -5.18 20.76 11.39
CA ASP A 122 -3.89 21.12 12.01
C ASP A 122 -2.82 20.04 11.83
N GLU A 123 -3.22 18.88 11.32
CA GLU A 123 -2.34 17.73 11.16
C GLU A 123 -2.10 17.43 9.69
N PHE A 124 -0.86 17.55 9.24
CA PHE A 124 -0.49 17.35 7.85
C PHE A 124 0.74 16.47 7.72
N TYR A 125 0.77 15.72 6.63
CA TYR A 125 1.87 14.81 6.28
C TYR A 125 2.26 15.02 4.83
N VAL A 126 3.51 14.76 4.49
CA VAL A 126 4.01 14.88 3.12
C VAL A 126 4.81 13.64 2.74
N CYS A 127 4.64 13.19 1.50
CA CYS A 127 5.50 12.18 0.93
C CYS A 127 6.81 12.81 0.48
N LYS A 128 7.93 12.30 0.98
CA LYS A 128 9.26 12.82 0.64
C LYS A 128 9.62 12.62 -0.82
N ASN A 129 9.03 11.63 -1.49
CA ASN A 129 9.37 11.32 -2.88
C ASN A 129 8.51 12.07 -3.88
N CYS A 130 7.19 12.01 -3.74
CA CYS A 130 6.30 12.61 -4.74
C CYS A 130 5.71 13.95 -4.33
N GLY A 131 5.88 14.35 -3.07
CA GLY A 131 5.38 15.64 -2.58
C GLY A 131 3.90 15.68 -2.24
N GLN A 132 3.19 14.56 -2.37
CA GLN A 132 1.76 14.53 -2.05
C GLN A 132 1.54 14.85 -0.58
N ILE A 133 0.56 15.74 -0.31
CA ILE A 133 0.20 16.14 1.05
C ILE A 133 -1.04 15.37 1.49
N TYR A 134 -1.04 14.93 2.76
CA TYR A 134 -2.14 14.18 3.36
C TYR A 134 -2.58 14.82 4.67
N TRP A 135 -3.87 14.71 4.99
CA TRP A 135 -4.45 15.19 6.24
C TRP A 135 -5.65 14.29 6.61
N PRO A 136 -6.03 14.23 7.92
CA PRO A 136 -7.11 13.34 8.39
C PRO A 136 -8.50 13.90 8.06
N GLY A 137 -8.78 14.06 6.77
CA GLY A 137 -10.03 14.58 6.26
C GLY A 137 -11.08 13.50 6.06
N ARG A 138 -12.07 13.84 5.22
CA ARG A 138 -13.20 12.96 4.93
C ARG A 138 -12.77 11.59 4.39
N GLN A 139 -11.78 11.59 3.50
CA GLN A 139 -11.30 10.35 2.89
C GLN A 139 -10.72 9.39 3.93
N TRP A 140 -9.94 9.89 4.88
CA TRP A 140 -9.40 9.06 5.96
C TRP A 140 -10.53 8.49 6.82
N ARG A 141 -11.54 9.30 7.15
CA ARG A 141 -12.67 8.82 7.96
C ARG A 141 -13.42 7.68 7.27
N GLU A 142 -13.62 7.79 5.95
CA GLU A 142 -14.24 6.72 5.18
C GLU A 142 -13.38 5.45 5.16
N MET A 143 -12.07 5.61 5.01
CA MET A 143 -11.14 4.49 5.02
C MET A 143 -11.08 3.80 6.38
N LEU A 144 -11.21 4.54 7.48
CA LEU A 144 -11.24 3.94 8.82
C LEU A 144 -12.43 3.02 9.02
N LYS A 145 -13.54 3.28 8.37
CA LYS A 145 -14.71 2.38 8.40
C LYS A 145 -14.39 1.05 7.72
N ILE A 146 -13.70 1.12 6.59
CA ILE A 146 -13.25 -0.08 5.86
C ILE A 146 -12.22 -0.84 6.70
N ASP A 147 -11.28 -0.12 7.30
CA ASP A 147 -10.24 -0.69 8.17
C ASP A 147 -10.84 -1.57 9.28
N LYS A 148 -11.93 -1.13 9.90
CA LYS A 148 -12.58 -1.92 10.94
C LYS A 148 -13.01 -3.29 10.43
N ARG A 149 -13.53 -3.36 9.21
CA ARG A 149 -13.92 -4.64 8.61
C ARG A 149 -12.72 -5.49 8.24
N LEU A 150 -11.66 -4.86 7.73
CA LEU A 150 -10.45 -5.59 7.32
C LEU A 150 -9.74 -6.23 8.50
N ARG A 151 -9.77 -5.57 9.65
CA ARG A 151 -9.08 -6.06 10.86
C ARG A 151 -9.95 -6.95 11.74
N ALA A 152 -11.22 -7.02 11.46
CA ALA A 152 -12.16 -7.85 12.23
C ALA A 152 -11.86 -9.36 12.15
#